data_7d63240990765206b17113d015c619a1
#
_entry.id   7d63240990765206b17113d015c619a1
#
_cell.length_a   1.000
_cell.length_b   1.000
_cell.length_c   1.000
_cell.angle_alpha   90.00
_cell.angle_beta   90.00
_cell.angle_gamma   90.00
#
_symmetry.space_group_name_H-M   'P 1'
#
loop_
_entity.id
_entity.type
_entity.pdbx_description
1 polymer ?
#
loop_
_entity_poly.entity_id
_entity_poly.type
_entity_poly.pdbx_seq_one_letter_code
_entity_poly.pdbx_strand_id
1 'polypeptide(L)'
;MAKTVSAKQYREKNSTDLLNELKKLREELQKIRFTRSSGTAVSKLSKIKDLRKQIARILTIIRENKKAEVVKNLRVKVTKKEKEDKEGKEEEIKTTIKNLKMKHIPLDLRPKLTRAMRRRMTKFERKLVTLRQLKRKLNFPMRKFAVPTKQA
;
A
#
# COMPACT_ATOMS: atom_id res chain seq x y z
N MET A 1 -27.11 13.45 -25.31
CA MET A 1 -25.87 13.33 -24.49
C MET A 1 -25.36 11.91 -24.63
N ALA A 2 -24.11 11.69 -25.02
CA ALA A 2 -23.53 10.35 -25.07
C ALA A 2 -23.45 9.79 -23.63
N LYS A 3 -24.03 8.57 -23.43
CA LYS A 3 -23.97 7.90 -22.12
C LYS A 3 -22.51 7.63 -21.76
N THR A 4 -22.02 8.31 -20.76
CA THR A 4 -20.66 8.07 -20.26
C THR A 4 -20.60 6.68 -19.61
N VAL A 5 -19.67 5.84 -20.06
CA VAL A 5 -19.48 4.48 -19.54
C VAL A 5 -19.18 4.52 -18.04
N SER A 6 -19.89 3.71 -17.27
CA SER A 6 -19.73 3.67 -15.81
C SER A 6 -18.45 2.93 -15.40
N ALA A 7 -17.94 3.22 -14.22
CA ALA A 7 -16.77 2.51 -13.67
C ALA A 7 -17.03 1.00 -13.49
N LYS A 8 -18.30 0.58 -13.26
CA LYS A 8 -18.67 -0.83 -13.13
C LYS A 8 -18.40 -1.58 -14.43
N GLN A 9 -18.81 -1.04 -15.58
CA GLN A 9 -18.59 -1.66 -16.90
C GLN A 9 -17.09 -1.79 -17.24
N TYR A 10 -16.27 -0.85 -16.79
CA TYR A 10 -14.81 -0.95 -16.98
C TYR A 10 -14.16 -2.03 -16.10
N ARG A 11 -14.71 -2.32 -14.93
CA ARG A 11 -14.19 -3.40 -14.05
C ARG A 11 -14.43 -4.81 -14.59
N GLU A 12 -15.41 -4.95 -15.48
CA GLU A 12 -15.74 -6.23 -16.16
C GLU A 12 -14.78 -6.52 -17.34
N LYS A 13 -14.00 -5.51 -17.79
CA LYS A 13 -13.11 -5.63 -18.94
C LYS A 13 -11.72 -6.15 -18.54
N ASN A 14 -11.08 -6.87 -19.48
CA ASN A 14 -9.71 -7.33 -19.33
C ASN A 14 -8.70 -6.16 -19.34
N SER A 15 -7.51 -6.38 -18.75
CA SER A 15 -6.46 -5.37 -18.69
C SER A 15 -5.99 -4.90 -20.07
N THR A 16 -5.91 -5.81 -21.05
CA THR A 16 -5.54 -5.51 -22.44
C THR A 16 -6.58 -4.62 -23.12
N ASP A 17 -7.87 -4.92 -22.92
CA ASP A 17 -8.97 -4.14 -23.50
C ASP A 17 -9.03 -2.73 -22.91
N LEU A 18 -8.81 -2.61 -21.60
CA LEU A 18 -8.72 -1.31 -20.93
C LEU A 18 -7.58 -0.45 -21.47
N LEU A 19 -6.42 -1.04 -21.75
CA LEU A 19 -5.28 -0.33 -22.33
C LEU A 19 -5.57 0.12 -23.79
N ASN A 20 -6.18 -0.73 -24.59
CA ASN A 20 -6.56 -0.40 -25.96
C ASN A 20 -7.62 0.71 -26.00
N GLU A 21 -8.61 0.64 -25.12
CA GLU A 21 -9.64 1.67 -24.99
C GLU A 21 -9.06 3.00 -24.51
N LEU A 22 -8.14 2.96 -23.54
CA LEU A 22 -7.40 4.13 -23.06
C LEU A 22 -6.63 4.82 -24.20
N LYS A 23 -5.98 4.03 -25.07
CA LYS A 23 -5.26 4.55 -26.25
C LYS A 23 -6.23 5.26 -27.21
N LYS A 24 -7.35 4.63 -27.55
CA LYS A 24 -8.38 5.22 -28.41
C LYS A 24 -8.93 6.54 -27.86
N LEU A 25 -9.26 6.59 -26.56
CA LEU A 25 -9.77 7.81 -25.92
C LEU A 25 -8.73 8.94 -25.88
N ARG A 26 -7.46 8.61 -25.70
CA ARG A 26 -6.37 9.59 -25.75
C ARG A 26 -6.18 10.18 -27.16
N GLU A 27 -6.22 9.33 -28.17
CA GLU A 27 -6.15 9.76 -29.57
C GLU A 27 -7.35 10.67 -29.94
N GLU A 28 -8.55 10.31 -29.49
CA GLU A 28 -9.74 11.13 -29.70
C GLU A 28 -9.63 12.48 -29.00
N LEU A 29 -9.18 12.48 -27.75
CA LEU A 29 -8.93 13.72 -27.00
C LEU A 29 -7.90 14.61 -27.69
N GLN A 30 -6.84 14.02 -28.23
CA GLN A 30 -5.80 14.75 -28.98
C GLN A 30 -6.38 15.35 -30.28
N LYS A 31 -7.18 14.60 -31.04
CA LYS A 31 -7.85 15.10 -32.22
C LYS A 31 -8.77 16.30 -31.94
N ILE A 32 -9.55 16.23 -30.85
CA ILE A 32 -10.42 17.34 -30.45
C ILE A 32 -9.61 18.56 -29.97
N ARG A 33 -8.49 18.36 -29.28
CA ARG A 33 -7.59 19.45 -28.89
C ARG A 33 -6.97 20.14 -30.11
N PHE A 34 -6.59 19.36 -31.13
CA PHE A 34 -6.06 19.90 -32.36
C PHE A 34 -7.11 20.72 -33.12
N THR A 35 -8.34 20.18 -33.30
CA THR A 35 -9.44 20.93 -33.90
C THR A 35 -9.84 22.18 -33.14
N ARG A 36 -9.68 22.19 -31.80
CA ARG A 36 -9.85 23.41 -30.99
C ARG A 36 -8.83 24.46 -31.35
N SER A 37 -7.57 24.09 -31.51
CA SER A 37 -6.48 25.01 -31.86
C SER A 37 -6.68 25.64 -33.26
N SER A 38 -7.26 24.87 -34.20
CA SER A 38 -7.59 25.36 -35.55
C SER A 38 -8.93 26.10 -35.67
N GLY A 39 -9.65 26.32 -34.58
CA GLY A 39 -10.87 27.15 -34.54
C GLY A 39 -12.14 26.52 -35.15
N THR A 40 -12.08 25.29 -35.69
CA THR A 40 -13.10 24.73 -36.57
C THR A 40 -14.23 23.95 -35.91
N ALA A 41 -14.30 23.78 -34.58
CA ALA A 41 -15.33 22.91 -33.99
C ALA A 41 -15.73 23.24 -32.55
N VAL A 42 -16.53 24.27 -32.37
CA VAL A 42 -17.13 24.66 -31.09
C VAL A 42 -18.01 23.53 -30.51
N SER A 43 -18.81 22.85 -31.34
CA SER A 43 -19.75 21.80 -30.91
C SER A 43 -19.10 20.54 -30.33
N LYS A 44 -17.83 20.26 -30.63
CA LYS A 44 -17.11 19.10 -30.12
C LYS A 44 -16.39 19.35 -28.78
N LEU A 45 -16.33 20.62 -28.33
CA LEU A 45 -15.58 20.98 -27.14
C LEU A 45 -16.22 20.44 -25.83
N SER A 46 -17.53 20.26 -25.81
CA SER A 46 -18.23 19.64 -24.66
C SER A 46 -17.75 18.22 -24.36
N LYS A 47 -17.35 17.46 -25.40
CA LYS A 47 -16.85 16.09 -25.26
C LYS A 47 -15.51 16.00 -24.54
N ILE A 48 -14.72 17.05 -24.51
CA ILE A 48 -13.40 17.07 -23.84
C ILE A 48 -13.54 16.70 -22.36
N LYS A 49 -14.54 17.24 -21.67
CA LYS A 49 -14.80 16.92 -20.27
C LYS A 49 -15.13 15.45 -20.07
N ASP A 50 -15.97 14.88 -20.91
CA ASP A 50 -16.41 13.49 -20.82
C ASP A 50 -15.25 12.52 -21.10
N LEU A 51 -14.47 12.78 -22.14
CA LEU A 51 -13.27 11.99 -22.47
C LEU A 51 -12.24 12.02 -21.33
N ARG A 52 -11.98 13.19 -20.75
CA ARG A 52 -11.06 13.30 -19.59
C ARG A 52 -11.55 12.48 -18.39
N LYS A 53 -12.86 12.48 -18.11
CA LYS A 53 -13.45 11.69 -17.04
C LYS A 53 -13.42 10.19 -17.33
N GLN A 54 -13.63 9.77 -18.57
CA GLN A 54 -13.51 8.37 -18.98
C GLN A 54 -12.08 7.88 -18.85
N ILE A 55 -11.10 8.63 -19.32
CA ILE A 55 -9.67 8.33 -19.18
C ILE A 55 -9.30 8.18 -17.69
N ALA A 56 -9.76 9.09 -16.83
CA ALA A 56 -9.50 9.04 -15.41
C ALA A 56 -10.09 7.77 -14.75
N ARG A 57 -11.32 7.37 -15.13
CA ARG A 57 -11.96 6.14 -14.63
C ARG A 57 -11.16 4.91 -15.03
N ILE A 58 -10.76 4.79 -16.28
CA ILE A 58 -9.96 3.65 -16.78
C ILE A 58 -8.61 3.59 -16.04
N LEU A 59 -7.90 4.70 -15.88
CA LEU A 59 -6.64 4.75 -15.18
C LEU A 59 -6.78 4.32 -13.71
N THR A 60 -7.87 4.71 -13.05
CA THR A 60 -8.17 4.31 -11.68
C THR A 60 -8.33 2.79 -11.59
N ILE A 61 -9.09 2.18 -12.52
CA ILE A 61 -9.35 0.74 -12.53
C ILE A 61 -8.08 -0.05 -12.83
N ILE A 62 -7.29 0.39 -13.81
CA ILE A 62 -5.99 -0.23 -14.10
C ILE A 62 -5.10 -0.20 -12.85
N ARG A 63 -5.12 0.90 -12.09
CA ARG A 63 -4.38 1.02 -10.83
C ARG A 63 -4.93 0.08 -9.75
N GLU A 64 -6.25 -0.02 -9.60
CA GLU A 64 -6.90 -0.95 -8.68
C GLU A 64 -6.51 -2.40 -8.99
N ASN A 65 -6.55 -2.79 -10.28
CA ASN A 65 -6.17 -4.14 -10.72
C ASN A 65 -4.70 -4.45 -10.43
N LYS A 66 -3.78 -3.54 -10.73
CA LYS A 66 -2.35 -3.69 -10.41
C LYS A 66 -2.12 -3.81 -8.90
N LYS A 67 -2.82 -3.02 -8.08
CA LYS A 67 -2.73 -3.13 -6.62
C LYS A 67 -3.21 -4.50 -6.12
N ALA A 68 -4.34 -4.97 -6.64
CA ALA A 68 -4.88 -6.28 -6.28
C ALA A 68 -3.93 -7.42 -6.68
N GLU A 69 -3.29 -7.33 -7.84
CA GLU A 69 -2.30 -8.29 -8.31
C GLU A 69 -1.06 -8.33 -7.41
N VAL A 70 -0.50 -7.16 -7.07
CA VAL A 70 0.64 -7.08 -6.13
C VAL A 70 0.29 -7.68 -4.78
N VAL A 71 -0.90 -7.40 -4.24
CA VAL A 71 -1.35 -7.98 -2.97
C VAL A 71 -1.51 -9.49 -3.07
N LYS A 72 -2.07 -10.02 -4.18
CA LYS A 72 -2.15 -11.46 -4.42
C LYS A 72 -0.76 -12.10 -4.46
N ASN A 73 0.17 -11.51 -5.21
CA ASN A 73 1.54 -12.01 -5.33
C ASN A 73 2.29 -12.01 -4.00
N LEU A 74 2.08 -10.98 -3.16
CA LEU A 74 2.65 -10.94 -1.82
C LEU A 74 2.07 -12.04 -0.91
N ARG A 75 0.76 -12.29 -0.98
CA ARG A 75 0.10 -13.38 -0.24
C ARG A 75 0.65 -14.75 -0.67
N VAL A 76 0.79 -14.99 -1.96
CA VAL A 76 1.33 -16.26 -2.49
C VAL A 76 2.77 -16.46 -2.04
N LYS A 77 3.62 -15.44 -2.05
CA LYS A 77 5.01 -15.54 -1.56
C LYS A 77 5.07 -15.88 -0.07
N VAL A 78 4.18 -15.32 0.73
CA VAL A 78 4.08 -15.61 2.17
C VAL A 78 3.66 -17.06 2.40
N THR A 79 2.60 -17.53 1.71
CA THR A 79 2.10 -18.91 1.86
C THR A 79 3.10 -19.97 1.37
N LYS A 80 3.92 -19.69 0.36
CA LYS A 80 4.99 -20.58 -0.08
C LYS A 80 6.07 -20.71 0.99
N LYS A 81 6.53 -19.59 1.57
CA LYS A 81 7.50 -19.63 2.69
C LYS A 81 6.95 -20.37 3.90
N GLU A 82 5.69 -20.14 4.26
CA GLU A 82 5.02 -20.86 5.36
C GLU A 82 4.98 -22.39 5.14
N LYS A 83 4.97 -22.85 3.89
CA LYS A 83 5.01 -24.27 3.56
C LYS A 83 6.42 -24.86 3.65
N GLU A 84 7.44 -24.08 3.32
CA GLU A 84 8.85 -24.49 3.42
C GLU A 84 9.34 -24.52 4.88
N ASP A 85 8.78 -23.66 5.76
CA ASP A 85 9.17 -23.52 7.16
C ASP A 85 8.33 -24.38 8.14
N LYS A 86 7.42 -25.23 7.64
CA LYS A 86 6.46 -25.99 8.48
C LYS A 86 7.08 -27.09 9.37
N GLU A 87 8.37 -27.29 9.36
CA GLU A 87 9.03 -28.22 10.28
C GLU A 87 9.48 -27.60 11.62
N GLY A 88 9.21 -26.34 11.90
CA GLY A 88 9.54 -25.75 13.20
C GLY A 88 8.91 -24.39 13.51
N LYS A 89 8.02 -24.35 14.47
CA LYS A 89 7.57 -23.19 15.26
C LYS A 89 6.58 -22.19 14.62
N GLU A 90 5.29 -22.43 14.83
CA GLU A 90 4.18 -21.56 14.38
C GLU A 90 4.21 -20.13 14.94
N GLU A 91 4.82 -19.85 16.08
CA GLU A 91 4.86 -18.52 16.69
C GLU A 91 5.92 -17.60 16.06
N GLU A 92 7.05 -18.11 15.66
CA GLU A 92 8.07 -17.34 14.93
C GLU A 92 7.61 -16.98 13.52
N ILE A 93 6.78 -17.81 12.91
CA ILE A 93 6.20 -17.58 11.59
C ILE A 93 5.27 -16.37 11.60
N LYS A 94 4.40 -16.21 12.61
CA LYS A 94 3.48 -15.07 12.73
C LYS A 94 4.19 -13.72 12.91
N THR A 95 5.32 -13.72 13.61
CA THR A 95 6.13 -12.50 13.81
C THR A 95 6.95 -12.14 12.58
N THR A 96 7.48 -13.14 11.87
CA THR A 96 8.23 -12.95 10.61
C THR A 96 7.33 -12.44 9.50
N ILE A 97 6.09 -12.92 9.41
CA ILE A 97 5.08 -12.46 8.44
C ILE A 97 4.72 -10.99 8.63
N LYS A 98 4.57 -10.53 9.89
CA LYS A 98 4.33 -9.11 10.18
C LYS A 98 5.50 -8.21 9.76
N ASN A 99 6.73 -8.67 9.95
CA ASN A 99 7.93 -7.91 9.61
C ASN A 99 8.24 -7.93 8.10
N LEU A 100 8.01 -9.05 7.41
CA LEU A 100 8.13 -9.16 5.95
C LEU A 100 7.08 -8.32 5.22
N LYS A 101 5.86 -8.25 5.72
CA LYS A 101 4.77 -7.46 5.11
C LYS A 101 5.12 -5.98 4.95
N MET A 102 5.80 -5.37 5.90
CA MET A 102 6.13 -3.94 5.84
C MET A 102 7.32 -3.64 4.92
N LYS A 103 8.35 -4.49 4.90
CA LYS A 103 9.56 -4.28 4.08
C LYS A 103 9.33 -4.48 2.58
N HIS A 104 8.49 -5.42 2.19
CA HIS A 104 8.28 -5.81 0.79
C HIS A 104 7.04 -5.20 0.14
N ILE A 105 6.22 -4.47 0.90
CA ILE A 105 5.07 -3.76 0.34
C ILE A 105 5.56 -2.46 -0.29
N PRO A 106 5.19 -2.16 -1.56
CA PRO A 106 5.47 -0.88 -2.18
C PRO A 106 4.99 0.29 -1.32
N LEU A 107 5.72 1.40 -1.32
CA LEU A 107 5.46 2.55 -0.46
C LEU A 107 4.04 3.12 -0.59
N ASP A 108 3.49 3.07 -1.78
CA ASP A 108 2.14 3.56 -2.09
C ASP A 108 1.01 2.65 -1.58
N LEU A 109 1.31 1.39 -1.25
CA LEU A 109 0.38 0.42 -0.65
C LEU A 109 0.49 0.36 0.88
N ARG A 110 1.53 0.96 1.46
CA ARG A 110 1.69 1.03 2.92
C ARG A 110 0.68 2.00 3.54
N PRO A 111 0.19 1.73 4.78
CA PRO A 111 -0.66 2.67 5.48
C PRO A 111 0.06 4.01 5.64
N LYS A 112 -0.63 5.09 5.27
CA LYS A 112 -0.11 6.45 5.41
C LYS A 112 -0.30 6.92 6.85
N LEU A 113 0.62 6.55 7.72
CA LEU A 113 0.69 7.06 9.09
C LEU A 113 1.24 8.49 9.12
N THR A 114 1.17 9.15 10.25
CA THR A 114 1.85 10.44 10.45
C THR A 114 3.37 10.29 10.33
N ARG A 115 4.08 11.36 10.02
CA ARG A 115 5.56 11.36 9.93
C ARG A 115 6.20 10.85 11.22
N ALA A 116 5.71 11.28 12.38
CA ALA A 116 6.18 10.84 13.69
C ALA A 116 6.02 9.32 13.88
N MET A 117 4.85 8.78 13.53
CA MET A 117 4.58 7.34 13.64
C MET A 117 5.45 6.50 12.70
N ARG A 118 5.74 7.00 11.47
CA ARG A 118 6.62 6.30 10.53
C ARG A 118 8.07 6.28 10.99
N ARG A 119 8.53 7.28 11.76
CA ARG A 119 9.89 7.42 12.31
C ARG A 119 10.02 6.89 13.72
N ARG A 120 8.93 6.48 14.33
CA ARG A 120 8.93 5.89 15.66
C ARG A 120 9.85 4.67 15.69
N MET A 121 10.62 4.55 16.77
CA MET A 121 11.45 3.38 17.02
C MET A 121 10.63 2.10 17.01
N THR A 122 11.14 1.06 16.39
CA THR A 122 10.53 -0.27 16.39
C THR A 122 10.48 -0.84 17.82
N LYS A 123 9.67 -1.86 18.03
CA LYS A 123 9.61 -2.55 19.33
C LYS A 123 10.95 -3.12 19.74
N PHE A 124 11.76 -3.57 18.79
CA PHE A 124 13.10 -4.08 19.02
C PHE A 124 14.05 -2.96 19.47
N GLU A 125 14.11 -1.86 18.72
CA GLU A 125 14.97 -0.71 19.05
C GLU A 125 14.65 -0.12 20.43
N ARG A 126 13.39 -0.11 20.84
CA ARG A 126 12.98 0.34 22.19
C ARG A 126 13.43 -0.57 23.31
N LYS A 127 13.65 -1.86 23.04
CA LYS A 127 14.14 -2.84 24.01
C LYS A 127 15.67 -2.84 24.15
N LEU A 128 16.39 -2.22 23.19
CA LEU A 128 17.83 -2.11 23.25
C LEU A 128 18.23 -1.28 24.48
N VAL A 129 19.10 -1.85 25.27
CA VAL A 129 19.65 -1.23 26.48
C VAL A 129 21.10 -0.89 26.21
N THR A 130 21.54 0.31 26.56
CA THR A 130 22.95 0.68 26.45
C THR A 130 23.82 -0.16 27.40
N LEU A 131 25.08 -0.39 27.04
CA LEU A 131 26.01 -1.17 27.83
C LEU A 131 26.16 -0.58 29.27
N ARG A 132 26.14 0.73 29.39
CA ARG A 132 26.14 1.43 30.68
C ARG A 132 24.94 1.10 31.56
N GLN A 133 23.75 1.11 30.97
CA GLN A 133 22.50 0.75 31.67
C GLN A 133 22.48 -0.73 32.06
N LEU A 134 23.02 -1.60 31.21
CA LEU A 134 23.12 -3.03 31.50
C LEU A 134 24.07 -3.28 32.64
N LYS A 135 25.27 -2.68 32.66
CA LYS A 135 26.23 -2.76 33.78
C LYS A 135 25.63 -2.22 35.09
N ARG A 136 24.90 -1.08 35.01
CA ARG A 136 24.22 -0.51 36.18
C ARG A 136 23.15 -1.44 36.76
N LYS A 137 22.37 -2.10 35.92
CA LYS A 137 21.37 -3.08 36.38
C LYS A 137 21.98 -4.33 37.00
N LEU A 138 23.15 -4.75 36.50
CA LEU A 138 23.87 -5.90 37.06
C LEU A 138 24.54 -5.57 38.41
N ASN A 139 25.22 -4.42 38.48
CA ASN A 139 25.95 -4.03 39.69
C ASN A 139 25.05 -3.51 40.81
N PHE A 140 23.90 -2.93 40.46
CA PHE A 140 22.93 -2.39 41.42
C PHE A 140 21.53 -2.98 41.14
N PRO A 141 21.31 -4.27 41.44
CA PRO A 141 20.01 -4.88 41.26
C PRO A 141 19.02 -4.31 42.28
N MET A 142 17.76 -4.24 41.91
CA MET A 142 16.69 -3.81 42.83
C MET A 142 16.55 -4.85 43.96
N ARG A 143 16.82 -4.43 45.19
CA ARG A 143 16.68 -5.30 46.35
C ARG A 143 15.20 -5.57 46.65
N LYS A 144 14.83 -6.86 46.73
CA LYS A 144 13.48 -7.31 47.08
C LYS A 144 13.37 -7.75 48.52
N PHE A 145 14.11 -7.08 49.43
CA PHE A 145 14.04 -7.42 50.87
C PHE A 145 12.99 -6.54 51.54
N ALA A 146 12.06 -7.15 52.22
CA ALA A 146 11.22 -6.49 53.18
C ALA A 146 11.97 -6.44 54.50
N VAL A 147 12.11 -5.25 55.10
CA VAL A 147 12.58 -5.13 56.46
C VAL A 147 11.41 -5.45 57.40
N PRO A 148 11.50 -6.47 58.25
CA PRO A 148 10.41 -6.76 59.18
C PRO A 148 10.23 -5.54 60.10
N THR A 149 9.04 -4.94 60.05
CA THR A 149 8.65 -3.95 61.06
C THR A 149 8.57 -4.66 62.40
N LYS A 150 9.37 -4.20 63.39
CA LYS A 150 9.20 -4.69 64.76
C LYS A 150 7.74 -4.51 65.13
N GLN A 151 7.08 -5.61 65.43
CA GLN A 151 5.79 -5.56 66.10
C GLN A 151 6.04 -4.99 67.49
N ALA A 152 5.38 -3.86 67.75
CA ALA A 152 5.41 -3.23 69.06
C ALA A 152 4.56 -4.06 70.06
#